data_93c73bd74d611e9f3be882ab99238208
#
_entry.id   93c73bd74d611e9f3be882ab99238208
#
_cell.length_a   1.000
_cell.length_b   1.000
_cell.length_c   1.000
_cell.angle_alpha   90.00
_cell.angle_beta   90.00
_cell.angle_gamma   90.00
#
_symmetry.space_group_name_H-M   'P 1'
#
loop_
_entity.id
_entity.type
_entity.pdbx_description
1 polymer ?
#
loop_
_entity_poly.entity_id
_entity_poly.type
_entity_poly.pdbx_seq_one_letter_code
_entity_poly.pdbx_strand_id
1 'polypeptide(L)'
;MKVSLFHLICCLLGMGIVTINFTFSQNGISEIILYSVFSVIVAVGYIVFGYKFIADDYDESFNIKNYIQIWFPSLILVLISAIGDVATAMLINMPFQPMGALLNELFNEKILCFLLSIIPSTLLQLGYIIRSFSNK
;
A
#
# COMPACT_ATOMS: atom_id res chain seq x y z
N MET A 1 -10.69 -5.47 10.29
CA MET A 1 -9.64 -6.35 10.86
C MET A 1 -8.77 -7.03 9.79
N LYS A 2 -9.33 -7.72 8.77
CA LYS A 2 -8.54 -8.39 7.71
C LYS A 2 -7.61 -7.42 6.94
N VAL A 3 -8.11 -6.24 6.54
CA VAL A 3 -7.34 -5.23 5.78
C VAL A 3 -6.16 -4.69 6.59
N SER A 4 -6.38 -4.36 7.86
CA SER A 4 -5.31 -3.83 8.73
C SER A 4 -4.22 -4.87 8.98
N LEU A 5 -4.59 -6.15 9.16
CA LEU A 5 -3.63 -7.24 9.32
C LEU A 5 -2.82 -7.45 8.02
N PHE A 6 -3.47 -7.41 6.87
CA PHE A 6 -2.79 -7.51 5.58
C PHE A 6 -1.81 -6.35 5.37
N HIS A 7 -2.22 -5.12 5.67
CA HIS A 7 -1.34 -3.96 5.59
C HIS A 7 -0.13 -4.10 6.52
N LEU A 8 -0.32 -4.57 7.76
CA LEU A 8 0.77 -4.83 8.70
C LEU A 8 1.78 -5.85 8.15
N ILE A 9 1.29 -6.94 7.54
CA ILE A 9 2.17 -7.94 6.90
C ILE A 9 2.98 -7.30 5.76
N CYS A 10 2.34 -6.48 4.94
CA CYS A 10 3.03 -5.75 3.87
C CYS A 10 4.07 -4.75 4.43
N CYS A 11 3.80 -4.10 5.57
CA CYS A 11 4.77 -3.24 6.26
C CYS A 11 6.01 -4.04 6.70
N LEU A 12 5.82 -5.21 7.31
CA LEU A 12 6.93 -6.07 7.74
C LEU A 12 7.77 -6.55 6.55
N LEU A 13 7.13 -6.91 5.45
CA LEU A 13 7.84 -7.28 4.21
C LEU A 13 8.61 -6.09 3.64
N GLY A 14 8.02 -4.89 3.63
CA GLY A 14 8.68 -3.66 3.20
C GLY A 14 9.93 -3.35 4.04
N MET A 15 9.83 -3.46 5.36
CA MET A 15 10.98 -3.31 6.26
C MET A 15 12.08 -4.32 5.94
N GLY A 16 11.71 -5.58 5.70
CA GLY A 16 12.65 -6.63 5.31
C GLY A 16 13.40 -6.28 4.03
N ILE A 17 12.71 -5.81 2.99
CA ILE A 17 13.34 -5.43 1.72
C ILE A 17 14.29 -4.23 1.88
N VAL A 18 13.89 -3.22 2.64
CA VAL A 18 14.76 -2.06 2.92
C VAL A 18 16.01 -2.49 3.67
N THR A 19 15.89 -3.39 4.66
CA THR A 19 17.02 -3.93 5.41
C THR A 19 17.95 -4.76 4.51
N ILE A 20 17.38 -5.63 3.67
CA ILE A 20 18.13 -6.43 2.69
C ILE A 20 18.88 -5.50 1.75
N ASN A 21 18.24 -4.48 1.20
CA ASN A 21 18.89 -3.53 0.32
C ASN A 21 20.07 -2.84 1.01
N PHE A 22 19.88 -2.35 2.23
CA PHE A 22 20.94 -1.72 3.01
C PHE A 22 22.14 -2.65 3.21
N THR A 23 21.90 -3.95 3.42
CA THR A 23 22.95 -4.96 3.65
C THR A 23 23.67 -5.36 2.35
N PHE A 24 22.95 -5.39 1.22
CA PHE A 24 23.46 -5.90 -0.07
C PHE A 24 23.74 -4.82 -1.10
N SER A 25 23.51 -3.53 -0.80
CA SER A 25 23.76 -2.42 -1.75
C SER A 25 25.21 -2.34 -2.22
N GLN A 26 26.13 -2.98 -1.47
CA GLN A 26 27.55 -3.12 -1.88
C GLN A 26 27.76 -4.12 -3.03
N ASN A 27 26.76 -4.90 -3.43
CA ASN A 27 26.89 -5.97 -4.42
C ASN A 27 26.36 -5.61 -5.83
N GLY A 28 26.08 -4.33 -6.10
CA GLY A 28 25.83 -3.84 -7.46
C GLY A 28 24.46 -4.18 -8.07
N ILE A 29 23.53 -4.75 -7.29
CA ILE A 29 22.13 -4.83 -7.74
C ILE A 29 21.56 -3.41 -7.72
N SER A 30 21.07 -2.95 -8.86
CA SER A 30 20.44 -1.63 -8.96
C SER A 30 19.26 -1.57 -7.97
N GLU A 31 19.38 -0.69 -6.97
CA GLU A 31 18.31 -0.41 -5.98
C GLU A 31 16.96 -0.14 -6.68
N ILE A 32 17.03 0.53 -7.81
CA ILE A 32 15.86 0.86 -8.64
C ILE A 32 15.11 -0.41 -9.06
N ILE A 33 15.83 -1.44 -9.52
CA ILE A 33 15.21 -2.70 -9.97
C ILE A 33 14.54 -3.40 -8.78
N LEU A 34 15.25 -3.54 -7.65
CA LEU A 34 14.72 -4.19 -6.46
C LEU A 34 13.45 -3.50 -5.96
N TYR A 35 13.50 -2.16 -5.85
CA TYR A 35 12.38 -1.36 -5.37
C TYR A 35 11.19 -1.38 -6.34
N SER A 36 11.46 -1.34 -7.64
CA SER A 36 10.41 -1.43 -8.65
C SER A 36 9.70 -2.78 -8.61
N VAL A 37 10.44 -3.88 -8.58
CA VAL A 37 9.88 -5.24 -8.52
C VAL A 37 9.07 -5.42 -7.23
N PHE A 38 9.59 -5.00 -6.08
CA PHE A 38 8.87 -5.11 -4.83
C PHE A 38 7.57 -4.29 -4.83
N SER A 39 7.62 -3.05 -5.32
CA SER A 39 6.44 -2.17 -5.41
C SER A 39 5.34 -2.78 -6.28
N VAL A 40 5.71 -3.41 -7.40
CA VAL A 40 4.76 -4.12 -8.27
C VAL A 40 4.14 -5.33 -7.55
N ILE A 41 4.96 -6.14 -6.87
CA ILE A 41 4.47 -7.31 -6.12
C ILE A 41 3.48 -6.87 -5.03
N VAL A 42 3.80 -5.83 -4.27
CA VAL A 42 2.92 -5.29 -3.23
C VAL A 42 1.64 -4.75 -3.83
N ALA A 43 1.72 -3.97 -4.92
CA ALA A 43 0.54 -3.43 -5.60
C ALA A 43 -0.40 -4.54 -6.09
N VAL A 44 0.15 -5.57 -6.75
CA VAL A 44 -0.63 -6.76 -7.17
C VAL A 44 -1.23 -7.47 -5.96
N GLY A 45 -0.48 -7.61 -4.85
CA GLY A 45 -0.97 -8.19 -3.60
C GLY A 45 -2.20 -7.45 -3.06
N TYR A 46 -2.20 -6.12 -3.05
CA TYR A 46 -3.37 -5.32 -2.63
C TYR A 46 -4.57 -5.51 -3.55
N ILE A 47 -4.36 -5.54 -4.87
CA ILE A 47 -5.44 -5.78 -5.85
C ILE A 47 -6.04 -7.17 -5.63
N VAL A 48 -5.21 -8.20 -5.51
CA VAL A 48 -5.66 -9.59 -5.27
C VAL A 48 -6.38 -9.71 -3.92
N PHE A 49 -5.89 -9.02 -2.88
CA PHE A 49 -6.55 -9.01 -1.59
C PHE A 49 -7.92 -8.33 -1.66
N GLY A 50 -8.01 -7.20 -2.34
CA GLY A 50 -9.27 -6.50 -2.60
C GLY A 50 -10.27 -7.39 -3.37
N TYR A 51 -9.79 -8.10 -4.37
CA TYR A 51 -10.59 -9.02 -5.17
C TYR A 51 -11.12 -10.21 -4.36
N LYS A 52 -10.29 -10.82 -3.51
CA LYS A 52 -10.64 -12.10 -2.83
C LYS A 52 -11.32 -11.92 -1.48
N PHE A 53 -10.94 -10.90 -0.70
CA PHE A 53 -11.24 -10.88 0.73
C PHE A 53 -12.17 -9.75 1.19
N ILE A 54 -12.39 -8.74 0.36
CA ILE A 54 -13.28 -7.63 0.75
C ILE A 54 -14.74 -7.94 0.44
N ALA A 55 -15.02 -8.68 -0.63
CA ALA A 55 -16.37 -9.09 -0.99
C ALA A 55 -16.66 -10.50 -0.47
N ASP A 56 -16.93 -10.65 0.82
CA ASP A 56 -17.34 -11.95 1.41
C ASP A 56 -18.83 -12.26 1.17
N ASP A 57 -19.67 -11.29 0.80
CA ASP A 57 -21.09 -11.48 0.57
C ASP A 57 -21.46 -11.14 -0.88
N TYR A 58 -22.18 -12.05 -1.50
CA TYR A 58 -22.75 -12.00 -2.86
C TYR A 58 -23.80 -10.89 -3.08
N ASP A 59 -23.80 -9.86 -2.27
CA ASP A 59 -24.73 -8.76 -2.43
C ASP A 59 -24.23 -7.83 -3.54
N GLU A 60 -24.89 -7.89 -4.69
CA GLU A 60 -24.60 -7.11 -5.90
C GLU A 60 -24.77 -5.59 -5.70
N SER A 61 -25.24 -5.16 -4.54
CA SER A 61 -25.46 -3.76 -4.21
C SER A 61 -24.19 -3.13 -3.63
N PHE A 62 -23.96 -1.88 -4.02
CA PHE A 62 -22.99 -0.98 -3.43
C PHE A 62 -23.05 -1.04 -1.90
N ASN A 63 -22.15 -1.79 -1.28
CA ASN A 63 -22.16 -1.99 0.16
C ASN A 63 -21.24 -0.97 0.83
N ILE A 64 -21.83 0.03 1.48
CA ILE A 64 -21.11 1.10 2.20
C ILE A 64 -20.12 0.55 3.23
N LYS A 65 -20.42 -0.60 3.83
CA LYS A 65 -19.53 -1.29 4.79
C LYS A 65 -18.21 -1.69 4.14
N ASN A 66 -18.24 -2.18 2.90
CA ASN A 66 -17.03 -2.56 2.17
C ASN A 66 -16.18 -1.33 1.84
N TYR A 67 -16.81 -0.22 1.46
CA TYR A 67 -16.10 1.05 1.24
C TYR A 67 -15.45 1.58 2.52
N ILE A 68 -16.16 1.55 3.63
CA ILE A 68 -15.58 1.95 4.93
C ILE A 68 -14.38 1.07 5.27
N GLN A 69 -14.47 -0.25 5.07
CA GLN A 69 -13.33 -1.16 5.34
C GLN A 69 -12.12 -0.87 4.45
N ILE A 70 -12.34 -0.47 3.20
CA ILE A 70 -11.27 -0.12 2.26
C ILE A 70 -10.60 1.20 2.64
N TRP A 71 -11.40 2.24 2.91
CA TRP A 71 -10.89 3.61 3.05
C TRP A 71 -10.50 3.99 4.47
N PHE A 72 -11.05 3.34 5.48
CA PHE A 72 -10.76 3.64 6.88
C PHE A 72 -9.27 3.54 7.24
N PRO A 73 -8.52 2.49 6.82
CA PRO A 73 -7.08 2.43 7.06
C PRO A 73 -6.32 3.61 6.43
N SER A 74 -6.62 3.96 5.18
CA SER A 74 -5.95 5.10 4.52
C SER A 74 -6.30 6.43 5.16
N LEU A 75 -7.52 6.61 5.65
CA LEU A 75 -7.89 7.81 6.39
C LEU A 75 -7.03 7.96 7.65
N ILE A 76 -6.81 6.87 8.39
CA ILE A 76 -5.92 6.87 9.56
C ILE A 76 -4.49 7.20 9.14
N LEU A 77 -3.98 6.58 8.07
CA LEU A 77 -2.62 6.83 7.57
C LEU A 77 -2.43 8.29 7.14
N VAL A 78 -3.42 8.87 6.45
CA VAL A 78 -3.43 10.29 6.06
C VAL A 78 -3.41 11.20 7.29
N LEU A 79 -4.23 10.91 8.30
CA LEU A 79 -4.26 11.68 9.54
C LEU A 79 -2.92 11.62 10.28
N ILE A 80 -2.31 10.44 10.39
CA ILE A 80 -1.00 10.29 11.01
C ILE A 80 0.07 11.03 10.18
N SER A 81 0.02 10.93 8.86
CA SER A 81 0.95 11.66 7.97
C SER A 81 0.78 13.18 8.04
N ALA A 82 -0.41 13.67 8.36
CA ALA A 82 -0.69 15.10 8.50
C ALA A 82 -0.23 15.67 9.86
N ILE A 83 -0.36 14.88 10.93
CA ILE A 83 -0.09 15.32 12.32
C ILE A 83 1.33 14.90 12.75
N GLY A 84 1.80 13.76 12.27
CA GLY A 84 3.09 13.17 12.63
C GLY A 84 4.28 13.82 11.94
N ASP A 85 5.47 13.40 12.36
CA ASP A 85 6.69 13.71 11.65
C ASP A 85 6.85 12.82 10.39
N VAL A 86 7.73 13.22 9.49
CA VAL A 86 8.00 12.52 8.24
C VAL A 86 8.48 11.09 8.49
N ALA A 87 9.27 10.86 9.54
CA ALA A 87 9.80 9.53 9.87
C ALA A 87 8.67 8.57 10.26
N THR A 88 7.73 9.02 11.10
CA THR A 88 6.54 8.24 11.48
C THR A 88 5.67 7.95 10.25
N ALA A 89 5.44 8.93 9.40
CA ALA A 89 4.68 8.76 8.17
C ALA A 89 5.34 7.75 7.21
N MET A 90 6.66 7.78 7.08
CA MET A 90 7.40 6.81 6.27
C MET A 90 7.31 5.39 6.83
N LEU A 91 7.43 5.19 8.14
CA LEU A 91 7.32 3.88 8.77
C LEU A 91 5.96 3.23 8.51
N ILE A 92 4.89 4.00 8.58
CA ILE A 92 3.53 3.48 8.38
C ILE A 92 3.26 3.18 6.89
N ASN A 93 3.92 3.90 6.00
CA ASN A 93 3.83 3.71 4.55
C ASN A 93 4.91 2.75 4.00
N MET A 94 5.57 1.97 4.87
CA MET A 94 6.66 1.04 4.52
C MET A 94 6.41 0.15 3.30
N PRO A 95 5.19 -0.38 3.05
CA PRO A 95 4.95 -1.20 1.86
C PRO A 95 5.23 -0.45 0.56
N PHE A 96 5.05 0.87 0.55
CA PHE A 96 5.22 1.73 -0.62
C PHE A 96 6.44 2.67 -0.52
N GLN A 97 7.23 2.57 0.55
CA GLN A 97 8.44 3.36 0.70
C GLN A 97 9.45 3.17 -0.45
N PRO A 98 9.66 1.95 -0.97
CA PRO A 98 10.52 1.77 -2.15
C PRO A 98 10.02 2.58 -3.36
N MET A 99 8.70 2.65 -3.56
CA MET A 99 8.10 3.52 -4.59
C MET A 99 8.31 5.00 -4.25
N GLY A 100 8.20 5.36 -2.98
CA GLY A 100 8.49 6.70 -2.49
C GLY A 100 9.93 7.13 -2.76
N ALA A 101 10.90 6.24 -2.56
CA ALA A 101 12.30 6.50 -2.86
C ALA A 101 12.54 6.82 -4.35
N LEU A 102 11.82 6.15 -5.26
CA LEU A 102 11.87 6.41 -6.70
C LEU A 102 11.23 7.77 -7.08
N LEU A 103 10.26 8.23 -6.31
CA LEU A 103 9.50 9.45 -6.58
C LEU A 103 10.00 10.68 -5.80
N ASN A 104 10.96 10.50 -4.88
CA ASN A 104 11.43 11.54 -3.97
C ASN A 104 12.03 12.76 -4.69
N GLU A 105 12.59 12.58 -5.86
CA GLU A 105 13.12 13.69 -6.67
C GLU A 105 12.00 14.53 -7.32
N LEU A 106 10.79 13.97 -7.45
CA LEU A 106 9.66 14.59 -8.16
C LEU A 106 8.70 15.32 -7.21
N PHE A 107 8.64 14.91 -5.95
CA PHE A 107 7.65 15.40 -4.99
C PHE A 107 8.29 15.81 -3.67
N ASN A 108 7.70 16.84 -3.04
CA ASN A 108 8.02 17.19 -1.66
C ASN A 108 7.65 16.01 -0.72
N GLU A 109 8.47 15.76 0.30
CA GLU A 109 8.32 14.64 1.25
C GLU A 109 6.91 14.54 1.87
N LYS A 110 6.29 15.66 2.23
CA LYS A 110 4.93 15.68 2.80
C LYS A 110 3.87 15.26 1.77
N ILE A 111 4.01 15.75 0.54
CA ILE A 111 3.11 15.37 -0.56
C ILE A 111 3.29 13.88 -0.87
N LEU A 112 4.52 13.40 -0.87
CA LEU A 112 4.85 12.01 -1.09
C LEU A 112 4.22 11.11 -0.02
N CYS A 113 4.38 11.44 1.26
CA CYS A 113 3.75 10.68 2.36
C CYS A 113 2.22 10.64 2.23
N PHE A 114 1.60 11.76 1.85
CA PHE A 114 0.16 11.82 1.61
C PHE A 114 -0.26 10.89 0.45
N LEU A 115 0.43 10.94 -0.68
CA LEU A 115 0.16 10.07 -1.84
C LEU A 115 0.33 8.60 -1.46
N LEU A 116 1.42 8.23 -0.80
CA LEU A 116 1.68 6.86 -0.36
C LEU A 116 0.60 6.33 0.60
N SER A 117 0.01 7.19 1.42
CA SER A 117 -1.07 6.81 2.36
C SER A 117 -2.39 6.46 1.66
N ILE A 118 -2.63 6.98 0.45
CA ILE A 118 -3.86 6.73 -0.31
C ILE A 118 -3.73 5.49 -1.21
N ILE A 119 -2.53 5.15 -1.67
CA ILE A 119 -2.28 4.04 -2.59
C ILE A 119 -2.88 2.71 -2.11
N PRO A 120 -2.72 2.27 -0.85
CA PRO A 120 -3.28 1.01 -0.38
C PRO A 120 -4.78 0.87 -0.65
N SER A 121 -5.55 1.90 -0.30
CA SER A 121 -7.00 1.87 -0.48
C SER A 121 -7.44 1.95 -1.94
N THR A 122 -6.74 2.72 -2.76
CA THR A 122 -7.04 2.76 -4.21
C THR A 122 -6.81 1.41 -4.86
N LEU A 123 -5.74 0.69 -4.50
CA LEU A 123 -5.45 -0.64 -5.02
C LEU A 123 -6.45 -1.69 -4.52
N LEU A 124 -6.83 -1.65 -3.23
CA LEU A 124 -7.88 -2.50 -2.68
C LEU A 124 -9.21 -2.27 -3.38
N GLN A 125 -9.58 -1.00 -3.60
CA GLN A 125 -10.81 -0.65 -4.31
C GLN A 125 -10.78 -1.12 -5.76
N LEU A 126 -9.67 -1.02 -6.44
CA LEU A 126 -9.50 -1.54 -7.80
C LEU A 126 -9.78 -3.06 -7.83
N GLY A 127 -9.20 -3.82 -6.91
CA GLY A 127 -9.48 -5.26 -6.79
C GLY A 127 -10.95 -5.58 -6.54
N TYR A 128 -11.61 -4.82 -5.65
CA TYR A 128 -13.03 -4.94 -5.38
C TYR A 128 -13.89 -4.65 -6.61
N ILE A 129 -13.58 -3.58 -7.36
CA ILE A 129 -14.28 -3.21 -8.60
C ILE A 129 -14.12 -4.30 -9.66
N ILE A 130 -12.90 -4.81 -9.87
CA ILE A 130 -12.64 -5.89 -10.85
C ILE A 130 -13.53 -7.10 -10.53
N ARG A 131 -13.65 -7.49 -9.25
CA ARG A 131 -14.54 -8.57 -8.85
C ARG A 131 -16.01 -8.30 -9.19
N SER A 132 -16.48 -7.07 -8.93
CA SER A 132 -17.88 -6.70 -9.20
C SER A 132 -18.23 -6.79 -10.68
N PHE A 133 -17.26 -6.56 -11.57
CA PHE A 133 -17.45 -6.73 -13.01
C PHE A 133 -17.32 -8.18 -13.48
N SER A 134 -16.51 -8.99 -12.80
CA SER A 134 -16.30 -10.40 -13.16
C SER A 134 -17.50 -11.30 -12.80
N ASN A 135 -18.36 -10.86 -11.89
CA ASN A 135 -19.52 -11.62 -11.42
C ASN A 135 -20.82 -11.23 -12.14
N LYS A 136 -20.76 -10.33 -13.13
CA LYS A 136 -21.86 -10.00 -14.05
C LYS A 136 -21.79 -10.83 -15.32
#